data_6c9be221fffa7ccb26a2ef9f82e45a24
#
_entry.id   6c9be221fffa7ccb26a2ef9f82e45a24
#
_cell.length_a   1.000
_cell.length_b   1.000
_cell.length_c   1.000
_cell.angle_alpha   90.00
_cell.angle_beta   90.00
_cell.angle_gamma   90.00
#
_symmetry.space_group_name_H-M   'P 1'
#
loop_
_entity.id
_entity.type
_entity.pdbx_description
1 polymer ?
#
loop_
_entity_poly.entity_id
_entity_poly.type
_entity_poly.pdbx_seq_one_letter_code
_entity_poly.pdbx_strand_id
1 'polypeptide(L)'
;MTPTFEIPKRAMAIFAHPDDVDFGCSGTLASWIESAGTHVTYCVITSGQKGTHDPEVTPAEMAETRQREQRAAGEAIGVKEFVFLGHQDGELERTMALRGEVCRVIREHRPDVVFTNDPWSHYQIHPDHRVAGWSALDGVIAARDHLFFPEQLTGGLKKHRVSRVLLFGTRDPNIWFDIGTTVDRKIAALRAHKSQLGGRKGFAERMRWWAKNTGSTWKLPAAEAFRYIELA
;
A
#
# COMPACT_ATOMS: atom_id res chain seq x y z
N MET A 1 1.16 17.68 -19.95
CA MET A 1 2.18 16.63 -20.15
C MET A 1 2.20 15.78 -18.90
N THR A 2 1.98 14.48 -19.02
CA THR A 2 2.24 13.55 -17.90
C THR A 2 3.74 13.62 -17.60
N PRO A 3 4.17 13.86 -16.36
CA PRO A 3 5.59 13.84 -16.04
C PRO A 3 6.17 12.48 -16.42
N THR A 4 7.36 12.47 -17.01
CA THR A 4 8.07 11.23 -17.32
C THR A 4 8.42 10.58 -15.98
N PHE A 5 7.69 9.52 -15.62
CA PHE A 5 7.89 8.81 -14.37
C PHE A 5 8.87 7.66 -14.59
N GLU A 6 10.03 7.75 -13.99
CA GLU A 6 11.03 6.68 -14.00
C GLU A 6 10.62 5.60 -12.99
N ILE A 7 10.52 4.34 -13.47
CA ILE A 7 10.17 3.21 -12.60
C ILE A 7 11.29 3.01 -11.56
N PRO A 8 10.98 2.95 -10.25
CA PRO A 8 11.97 2.87 -9.20
C PRO A 8 12.60 1.48 -9.11
N LYS A 9 13.81 1.41 -8.55
CA LYS A 9 14.43 0.13 -8.19
C LYS A 9 13.78 -0.48 -6.95
N ARG A 10 13.34 0.36 -6.00
CA ARG A 10 12.74 -0.06 -4.74
C ARG A 10 11.45 0.73 -4.50
N ALA A 11 10.38 0.02 -4.23
CA ALA A 11 9.10 0.61 -3.86
C ALA A 11 8.61 0.01 -2.55
N MET A 12 7.89 0.78 -1.76
CA MET A 12 7.25 0.31 -0.53
C MET A 12 5.80 0.75 -0.52
N ALA A 13 4.89 -0.16 -0.18
CA ALA A 13 3.51 0.20 0.12
C ALA A 13 3.29 0.12 1.63
N ILE A 14 2.86 1.24 2.24
CA ILE A 14 2.52 1.38 3.66
C ILE A 14 1.02 1.62 3.73
N PHE A 15 0.28 0.72 4.36
CA PHE A 15 -1.18 0.74 4.33
C PHE A 15 -1.81 0.21 5.61
N ALA A 16 -3.09 0.50 5.81
CA ALA A 16 -3.78 0.22 7.07
C ALA A 16 -4.04 -1.28 7.28
N HIS A 17 -4.75 -1.92 6.35
CA HIS A 17 -5.25 -3.29 6.54
C HIS A 17 -4.79 -4.24 5.46
N PRO A 18 -4.66 -5.55 5.74
CA PRO A 18 -4.54 -6.54 4.69
C PRO A 18 -5.68 -6.41 3.67
N ASP A 19 -5.34 -6.27 2.40
CA ASP A 19 -6.14 -6.03 1.17
C ASP A 19 -6.11 -4.59 0.60
N ASP A 20 -5.89 -3.56 1.38
CA ASP A 20 -5.88 -2.16 0.90
C ASP A 20 -4.99 -1.95 -0.33
N VAL A 21 -3.76 -2.46 -0.26
CA VAL A 21 -2.75 -2.33 -1.32
C VAL A 21 -3.21 -3.02 -2.60
N ASP A 22 -3.92 -4.14 -2.47
CA ASP A 22 -4.36 -4.93 -3.61
C ASP A 22 -5.52 -4.25 -4.34
N PHE A 23 -6.37 -3.53 -3.62
CA PHE A 23 -7.33 -2.62 -4.23
C PHE A 23 -6.65 -1.37 -4.81
N GLY A 24 -5.67 -0.81 -4.11
CA GLY A 24 -5.07 0.48 -4.40
C GLY A 24 -4.07 0.49 -5.56
N CYS A 25 -3.07 -0.40 -5.53
CA CYS A 25 -1.89 -0.27 -6.40
C CYS A 25 -1.24 -1.57 -6.86
N SER A 26 -1.81 -2.74 -6.57
CA SER A 26 -1.15 -4.02 -6.89
C SER A 26 -0.96 -4.26 -8.39
N GLY A 27 -1.81 -3.70 -9.25
CA GLY A 27 -1.64 -3.77 -10.71
C GLY A 27 -0.39 -3.02 -11.17
N THR A 28 -0.18 -1.82 -10.66
CA THR A 28 1.02 -0.99 -10.92
C THR A 28 2.29 -1.66 -10.38
N LEU A 29 2.23 -2.16 -9.15
CA LEU A 29 3.37 -2.85 -8.53
C LEU A 29 3.74 -4.13 -9.30
N ALA A 30 2.75 -4.92 -9.73
CA ALA A 30 2.97 -6.08 -10.60
C ALA A 30 3.65 -5.69 -11.91
N SER A 31 3.22 -4.61 -12.55
CA SER A 31 3.81 -4.09 -13.79
C SER A 31 5.26 -3.66 -13.59
N TRP A 32 5.59 -2.99 -12.49
CA TRP A 32 6.96 -2.56 -12.19
C TRP A 32 7.89 -3.73 -11.84
N ILE A 33 7.38 -4.73 -11.11
CA ILE A 33 8.13 -5.96 -10.83
C ILE A 33 8.46 -6.68 -12.13
N GLU A 34 7.49 -6.84 -13.02
CA GLU A 34 7.62 -7.59 -14.26
C GLU A 34 8.50 -6.87 -15.28
N SER A 35 8.30 -5.56 -15.47
CA SER A 35 8.99 -4.78 -16.52
C SER A 35 10.37 -4.28 -16.13
N ALA A 36 10.62 -4.00 -14.85
CA ALA A 36 11.84 -3.36 -14.37
C ALA A 36 12.54 -4.11 -13.22
N GLY A 37 11.97 -5.20 -12.73
CA GLY A 37 12.53 -5.92 -11.59
C GLY A 37 12.48 -5.13 -10.28
N THR A 38 11.52 -4.21 -10.14
CA THR A 38 11.36 -3.39 -8.93
C THR A 38 11.23 -4.29 -7.70
N HIS A 39 12.08 -4.05 -6.70
CA HIS A 39 11.95 -4.68 -5.40
C HIS A 39 10.83 -4.00 -4.59
N VAL A 40 9.81 -4.75 -4.22
CA VAL A 40 8.64 -4.22 -3.50
C VAL A 40 8.56 -4.79 -2.10
N THR A 41 8.37 -3.90 -1.11
CA THR A 41 8.10 -4.25 0.29
C THR A 41 6.68 -3.82 0.66
N TYR A 42 5.92 -4.71 1.29
CA TYR A 42 4.64 -4.38 1.90
C TYR A 42 4.82 -4.13 3.40
N CYS A 43 4.33 -3.00 3.89
CA CYS A 43 4.25 -2.66 5.30
C CYS A 43 2.79 -2.49 5.70
N VAL A 44 2.26 -3.49 6.38
CA VAL A 44 0.87 -3.53 6.87
C VAL A 44 0.84 -3.06 8.31
N ILE A 45 0.09 -2.00 8.60
CA ILE A 45 0.10 -1.39 9.93
C ILE A 45 -0.76 -2.17 10.92
N THR A 46 -2.02 -2.50 10.56
CA THR A 46 -2.90 -3.27 11.44
C THR A 46 -2.97 -4.73 11.06
N SER A 47 -3.37 -5.55 12.00
CA SER A 47 -3.61 -6.98 11.76
C SER A 47 -4.94 -7.26 11.06
N GLY A 48 -5.85 -6.28 10.99
CA GLY A 48 -7.17 -6.44 10.38
C GLY A 48 -8.09 -7.43 11.11
N GLN A 49 -7.86 -7.65 12.42
CA GLN A 49 -8.51 -8.70 13.21
C GLN A 49 -10.00 -8.47 13.45
N LYS A 50 -10.53 -7.28 13.14
CA LYS A 50 -11.98 -6.99 13.23
C LYS A 50 -12.72 -7.24 11.90
N GLY A 51 -12.04 -7.75 10.87
CA GLY A 51 -12.58 -7.98 9.54
C GLY A 51 -13.44 -9.24 9.41
N THR A 52 -14.25 -9.58 10.41
CA THR A 52 -15.21 -10.69 10.36
C THR A 52 -16.54 -10.31 10.98
N HIS A 53 -17.63 -10.94 10.51
CA HIS A 53 -18.95 -10.88 11.13
C HIS A 53 -19.33 -12.23 11.76
N ASP A 54 -18.44 -13.23 11.70
CA ASP A 54 -18.65 -14.53 12.32
C ASP A 54 -18.21 -14.46 13.80
N PRO A 55 -19.16 -14.62 14.76
CA PRO A 55 -18.86 -14.52 16.18
C PRO A 55 -17.99 -15.68 16.70
N GLU A 56 -17.90 -16.79 15.96
CA GLU A 56 -17.07 -17.93 16.33
C GLU A 56 -15.60 -17.73 15.98
N VAL A 57 -15.27 -16.75 15.14
CA VAL A 57 -13.90 -16.43 14.76
C VAL A 57 -13.27 -15.45 15.72
N THR A 58 -12.26 -15.86 16.42
CA THR A 58 -11.53 -14.96 17.35
C THR A 58 -10.72 -13.90 16.62
N PRO A 59 -10.44 -12.74 17.25
CA PRO A 59 -9.58 -11.72 16.66
C PRO A 59 -8.17 -12.25 16.29
N ALA A 60 -7.61 -13.15 17.08
CA ALA A 60 -6.31 -13.75 16.81
C ALA A 60 -6.32 -14.62 15.54
N GLU A 61 -7.32 -15.51 15.40
CA GLU A 61 -7.49 -16.33 14.20
C GLU A 61 -7.72 -15.49 12.95
N MET A 62 -8.50 -14.40 13.05
CA MET A 62 -8.70 -13.50 11.93
C MET A 62 -7.41 -12.78 11.54
N ALA A 63 -6.62 -12.29 12.51
CA ALA A 63 -5.32 -11.67 12.27
C ALA A 63 -4.37 -12.60 11.51
N GLU A 64 -4.23 -13.84 11.98
CA GLU A 64 -3.40 -14.87 11.33
C GLU A 64 -3.91 -15.18 9.92
N THR A 65 -5.22 -15.30 9.74
CA THR A 65 -5.83 -15.58 8.44
C THR A 65 -5.55 -14.45 7.46
N ARG A 66 -5.80 -13.19 7.84
CA ARG A 66 -5.56 -12.03 6.98
C ARG A 66 -4.08 -11.83 6.68
N GLN A 67 -3.19 -12.14 7.63
CA GLN A 67 -1.75 -12.08 7.37
C GLN A 67 -1.31 -13.13 6.32
N ARG A 68 -1.83 -14.36 6.40
CA ARG A 68 -1.56 -15.40 5.38
C ARG A 68 -2.11 -14.99 4.01
N GLU A 69 -3.32 -14.45 3.98
CA GLU A 69 -3.98 -13.98 2.76
C GLU A 69 -3.20 -12.82 2.11
N GLN A 70 -2.71 -11.86 2.92
CA GLN A 70 -1.87 -10.76 2.39
C GLN A 70 -0.54 -11.25 1.82
N ARG A 71 0.10 -12.24 2.45
CA ARG A 71 1.30 -12.84 1.87
C ARG A 71 1.00 -13.51 0.52
N ALA A 72 -0.05 -14.34 0.47
CA ALA A 72 -0.45 -15.00 -0.77
C ALA A 72 -0.84 -13.99 -1.88
N ALA A 73 -1.51 -12.89 -1.52
CA ALA A 73 -1.82 -11.81 -2.44
C ALA A 73 -0.56 -11.12 -3.00
N GLY A 74 0.37 -10.76 -2.13
CA GLY A 74 1.63 -10.16 -2.56
C GLY A 74 2.47 -11.10 -3.42
N GLU A 75 2.57 -12.37 -3.05
CA GLU A 75 3.29 -13.39 -3.84
C GLU A 75 2.69 -13.57 -5.24
N ALA A 76 1.37 -13.48 -5.39
CA ALA A 76 0.69 -13.57 -6.69
C ALA A 76 1.13 -12.47 -7.67
N ILE A 77 1.59 -11.33 -7.18
CA ILE A 77 2.13 -10.24 -7.99
C ILE A 77 3.66 -10.14 -7.97
N GLY A 78 4.35 -10.98 -7.19
CA GLY A 78 5.80 -11.07 -7.13
C GLY A 78 6.45 -10.33 -5.95
N VAL A 79 5.69 -9.85 -4.98
CA VAL A 79 6.22 -9.29 -3.72
C VAL A 79 6.80 -10.42 -2.87
N LYS A 80 7.98 -10.18 -2.29
CA LYS A 80 8.71 -11.16 -1.46
C LYS A 80 8.97 -10.68 -0.05
N GLU A 81 8.76 -9.40 0.22
CA GLU A 81 9.13 -8.76 1.48
C GLU A 81 7.91 -8.14 2.15
N PHE A 82 7.67 -8.55 3.40
CA PHE A 82 6.48 -8.18 4.17
C PHE A 82 6.86 -7.80 5.59
N VAL A 83 6.40 -6.64 6.01
CA VAL A 83 6.47 -6.12 7.38
C VAL A 83 5.05 -6.01 7.90
N PHE A 84 4.77 -6.60 9.07
CA PHE A 84 3.49 -6.46 9.77
C PHE A 84 3.77 -5.80 11.11
N LEU A 85 3.21 -4.59 11.34
CA LEU A 85 3.42 -3.86 12.59
C LEU A 85 2.49 -4.36 13.71
N GLY A 86 1.38 -5.01 13.36
CA GLY A 86 0.51 -5.70 14.32
C GLY A 86 -0.39 -4.80 15.18
N HIS A 87 -0.59 -3.55 14.76
CA HIS A 87 -1.52 -2.65 15.47
C HIS A 87 -2.96 -3.15 15.38
N GLN A 88 -3.79 -2.70 16.34
CA GLN A 88 -5.20 -3.04 16.40
C GLN A 88 -5.99 -2.37 15.29
N ASP A 89 -6.82 -3.15 14.58
CA ASP A 89 -7.75 -2.68 13.56
C ASP A 89 -8.82 -1.77 14.16
N GLY A 90 -9.07 -0.63 13.53
CA GLY A 90 -10.04 0.37 13.97
C GLY A 90 -9.56 1.23 15.15
N GLU A 91 -8.32 1.07 15.61
CA GLU A 91 -7.78 1.74 16.80
C GLU A 91 -6.46 2.48 16.50
N LEU A 92 -6.14 2.71 15.23
CA LEU A 92 -4.94 3.46 14.90
C LEU A 92 -5.04 4.91 15.35
N GLU A 93 -4.00 5.35 16.07
CA GLU A 93 -3.81 6.74 16.44
C GLU A 93 -2.52 7.29 15.83
N ARG A 94 -2.55 8.56 15.42
CA ARG A 94 -1.38 9.27 14.89
C ARG A 94 -0.44 9.64 16.02
N THR A 95 0.37 8.70 16.48
CA THR A 95 1.31 8.85 17.60
C THR A 95 2.75 9.03 17.13
N MET A 96 3.61 9.56 18.02
CA MET A 96 5.05 9.58 17.78
C MET A 96 5.65 8.17 17.73
N ALA A 97 5.08 7.21 18.45
CA ALA A 97 5.49 5.81 18.40
C ALA A 97 5.30 5.22 17.00
N LEU A 98 4.07 5.31 16.46
CA LEU A 98 3.76 4.82 15.11
C LEU A 98 4.62 5.52 14.03
N ARG A 99 4.82 6.86 14.15
CA ARG A 99 5.74 7.58 13.26
C ARG A 99 7.16 7.01 13.34
N GLY A 100 7.65 6.68 14.53
CA GLY A 100 8.97 6.08 14.75
C GLY A 100 9.10 4.70 14.13
N GLU A 101 8.06 3.85 14.25
CA GLU A 101 8.01 2.53 13.63
C GLU A 101 8.07 2.64 12.10
N VAL A 102 7.23 3.48 11.50
CA VAL A 102 7.22 3.71 10.04
C VAL A 102 8.55 4.30 9.57
N CYS A 103 9.12 5.27 10.30
CA CYS A 103 10.45 5.83 10.01
C CYS A 103 11.52 4.73 10.01
N ARG A 104 11.50 3.82 10.98
CA ARG A 104 12.41 2.67 11.07
C ARG A 104 12.29 1.78 9.83
N VAL A 105 11.08 1.36 9.48
CA VAL A 105 10.82 0.49 8.31
C VAL A 105 11.34 1.15 7.02
N ILE A 106 11.10 2.46 6.84
CA ILE A 106 11.62 3.20 5.67
C ILE A 106 13.16 3.22 5.66
N ARG A 107 13.81 3.42 6.82
CA ARG A 107 15.28 3.41 6.92
C ARG A 107 15.88 2.04 6.66
N GLU A 108 15.22 0.97 7.08
CA GLU A 108 15.63 -0.43 6.87
C GLU A 108 15.53 -0.82 5.40
N HIS A 109 14.40 -0.56 4.77
CA HIS A 109 14.10 -1.04 3.40
C HIS A 109 14.50 -0.07 2.30
N ARG A 110 14.71 1.21 2.61
CA ARG A 110 15.25 2.26 1.73
C ARG A 110 14.52 2.41 0.38
N PRO A 111 13.20 2.62 0.37
CA PRO A 111 12.43 2.74 -0.88
C PRO A 111 12.69 4.08 -1.59
N ASP A 112 12.74 4.07 -2.92
CA ASP A 112 12.76 5.28 -3.74
C ASP A 112 11.38 5.94 -3.79
N VAL A 113 10.33 5.10 -3.75
CA VAL A 113 8.92 5.49 -3.84
C VAL A 113 8.11 4.82 -2.74
N VAL A 114 7.24 5.58 -2.10
CA VAL A 114 6.25 5.07 -1.12
C VAL A 114 4.84 5.21 -1.68
N PHE A 115 4.07 4.12 -1.62
CA PHE A 115 2.63 4.11 -1.84
C PHE A 115 1.92 4.10 -0.49
N THR A 116 0.83 4.87 -0.35
CA THR A 116 0.00 4.83 0.85
C THR A 116 -1.43 5.31 0.55
N ASN A 117 -2.33 5.11 1.51
CA ASN A 117 -3.69 5.67 1.45
C ASN A 117 -3.63 7.21 1.35
N ASP A 118 -4.51 7.82 0.55
CA ASP A 118 -4.64 9.28 0.52
C ASP A 118 -5.33 9.78 1.79
N PRO A 119 -4.62 10.44 2.73
CA PRO A 119 -5.21 10.90 3.97
C PRO A 119 -6.09 12.16 3.80
N TRP A 120 -6.00 12.84 2.64
CA TRP A 120 -6.83 14.00 2.31
C TRP A 120 -8.04 13.62 1.46
N SER A 121 -8.20 12.35 1.10
CA SER A 121 -9.33 11.94 0.27
C SER A 121 -10.65 12.31 0.96
N HIS A 122 -11.43 13.13 0.30
CA HIS A 122 -12.73 13.57 0.80
C HIS A 122 -13.61 12.34 1.07
N TYR A 123 -14.28 12.35 2.21
CA TYR A 123 -15.18 11.27 2.63
C TYR A 123 -14.49 9.90 2.84
N GLN A 124 -13.17 9.90 3.10
CA GLN A 124 -12.52 8.69 3.63
C GLN A 124 -12.98 8.47 5.07
N ILE A 125 -13.96 7.56 5.24
CA ILE A 125 -14.64 7.34 6.51
C ILE A 125 -13.78 6.52 7.46
N HIS A 126 -13.06 5.51 6.95
CA HIS A 126 -12.28 4.62 7.82
C HIS A 126 -11.15 5.40 8.52
N PRO A 127 -11.12 5.44 9.88
CA PRO A 127 -10.10 6.20 10.60
C PRO A 127 -8.69 5.72 10.30
N ASP A 128 -8.48 4.40 10.26
CA ASP A 128 -7.15 3.81 10.05
C ASP A 128 -6.55 4.17 8.70
N HIS A 129 -7.34 4.26 7.62
CA HIS A 129 -6.82 4.68 6.31
C HIS A 129 -6.27 6.11 6.36
N ARG A 130 -6.93 7.02 7.11
CA ARG A 130 -6.44 8.38 7.30
C ARG A 130 -5.15 8.38 8.12
N VAL A 131 -5.13 7.64 9.23
CA VAL A 131 -3.97 7.56 10.11
C VAL A 131 -2.79 6.89 9.41
N ALA A 132 -3.02 5.81 8.67
CA ALA A 132 -1.98 5.13 7.89
C ALA A 132 -1.32 6.08 6.87
N GLY A 133 -2.14 6.81 6.09
CA GLY A 133 -1.65 7.81 5.15
C GLY A 133 -0.83 8.90 5.83
N TRP A 134 -1.33 9.50 6.91
CA TRP A 134 -0.60 10.50 7.67
C TRP A 134 0.70 9.96 8.26
N SER A 135 0.67 8.76 8.85
CA SER A 135 1.85 8.16 9.48
C SER A 135 2.92 7.79 8.46
N ALA A 136 2.50 7.34 7.26
CA ALA A 136 3.42 7.08 6.15
C ALA A 136 4.14 8.36 5.70
N LEU A 137 3.40 9.46 5.49
CA LEU A 137 3.96 10.75 5.11
C LEU A 137 4.89 11.33 6.19
N ASP A 138 4.45 11.27 7.45
CA ASP A 138 5.26 11.71 8.59
C ASP A 138 6.55 10.88 8.72
N GLY A 139 6.47 9.56 8.50
CA GLY A 139 7.62 8.65 8.49
C GLY A 139 8.59 8.93 7.36
N VAL A 140 8.08 9.23 6.16
CA VAL A 140 8.90 9.65 4.99
C VAL A 140 9.71 10.90 5.32
N ILE A 141 9.10 11.91 5.93
CA ILE A 141 9.79 13.14 6.34
C ILE A 141 10.81 12.84 7.45
N ALA A 142 10.44 12.04 8.45
CA ALA A 142 11.33 11.72 9.56
C ALA A 142 12.56 10.88 9.11
N ALA A 143 12.38 9.97 8.15
CA ALA A 143 13.44 9.06 7.73
C ALA A 143 14.65 9.78 7.11
N ARG A 144 14.45 10.92 6.45
CA ARG A 144 15.50 11.69 5.75
C ARG A 144 16.41 12.48 6.68
N ASP A 145 15.96 12.75 7.91
CA ASP A 145 16.62 13.67 8.83
C ASP A 145 17.27 12.92 10.01
N HIS A 146 18.42 13.39 10.46
CA HIS A 146 19.16 12.77 11.54
C HIS A 146 18.66 13.16 12.95
N LEU A 147 17.87 14.23 13.06
CA LEU A 147 17.32 14.70 14.33
C LEU A 147 16.01 14.00 14.72
N PHE A 148 15.36 13.31 13.75
CA PHE A 148 14.19 12.49 14.04
C PHE A 148 14.63 11.06 14.40
N PHE A 149 14.20 10.58 15.56
CA PHE A 149 14.49 9.23 16.06
C PHE A 149 16.00 8.91 15.98
N PRO A 150 16.87 9.72 16.64
CA PRO A 150 18.32 9.57 16.56
C PRO A 150 18.81 8.23 17.12
N GLU A 151 18.06 7.61 18.05
CA GLU A 151 18.34 6.29 18.60
C GLU A 151 18.34 5.17 17.53
N GLN A 152 17.59 5.34 16.45
CA GLN A 152 17.60 4.39 15.33
C GLN A 152 18.94 4.45 14.57
N LEU A 153 19.54 5.61 14.48
CA LEU A 153 20.81 5.82 13.79
C LEU A 153 21.99 5.31 14.63
N THR A 154 21.94 5.50 15.93
CA THR A 154 22.94 4.92 16.85
C THR A 154 22.84 3.41 16.89
N GLY A 155 21.67 2.84 16.62
CA GLY A 155 21.43 1.41 16.42
C GLY A 155 21.92 0.85 15.07
N GLY A 156 22.59 1.67 14.24
CA GLY A 156 23.21 1.25 12.99
C GLY A 156 22.41 1.54 11.71
N LEU A 157 21.17 1.98 11.79
CA LEU A 157 20.42 2.42 10.62
C LEU A 157 21.01 3.70 10.04
N LYS A 158 20.75 3.94 8.76
CA LYS A 158 21.15 5.18 8.09
C LYS A 158 19.91 5.97 7.69
N LYS A 159 20.01 7.31 7.78
CA LYS A 159 18.96 8.16 7.20
C LYS A 159 18.69 7.79 5.74
N HIS A 160 17.44 7.91 5.33
CA HIS A 160 17.03 7.62 3.98
C HIS A 160 16.03 8.66 3.46
N ARG A 161 16.21 9.07 2.22
CA ARG A 161 15.33 10.03 1.55
C ARG A 161 14.49 9.29 0.52
N VAL A 162 13.20 9.26 0.75
CA VAL A 162 12.20 8.88 -0.25
C VAL A 162 12.04 10.07 -1.20
N SER A 163 12.11 9.84 -2.50
CA SER A 163 11.99 10.94 -3.49
C SER A 163 10.56 11.19 -3.94
N ARG A 164 9.70 10.20 -3.85
CA ARG A 164 8.35 10.27 -4.44
C ARG A 164 7.34 9.52 -3.59
N VAL A 165 6.11 10.06 -3.55
CA VAL A 165 4.96 9.41 -2.89
C VAL A 165 3.81 9.29 -3.90
N LEU A 166 3.14 8.17 -3.86
CA LEU A 166 1.94 7.86 -4.65
C LEU A 166 0.80 7.50 -3.70
N LEU A 167 -0.20 8.39 -3.64
CA LEU A 167 -1.36 8.20 -2.79
C LEU A 167 -2.46 7.50 -3.58
N PHE A 168 -2.88 6.32 -3.13
CA PHE A 168 -4.01 5.59 -3.71
C PHE A 168 -5.33 5.90 -2.97
N GLY A 169 -6.45 5.58 -3.59
CA GLY A 169 -7.78 5.92 -3.06
C GLY A 169 -8.09 7.41 -3.10
N THR A 170 -7.34 8.17 -3.89
CA THR A 170 -7.51 9.62 -4.05
C THR A 170 -8.71 9.99 -4.90
N ARG A 171 -9.29 11.16 -4.64
CA ARG A 171 -10.31 11.81 -5.48
C ARG A 171 -9.73 12.85 -6.43
N ASP A 172 -8.44 13.16 -6.29
CA ASP A 172 -7.73 14.16 -7.08
C ASP A 172 -6.42 13.58 -7.67
N PRO A 173 -6.51 12.56 -8.55
CA PRO A 173 -5.35 11.96 -9.16
C PRO A 173 -4.69 12.90 -10.18
N ASN A 174 -3.36 12.81 -10.29
CA ASN A 174 -2.56 13.56 -11.25
C ASN A 174 -1.59 12.67 -12.06
N ILE A 175 -1.57 11.36 -11.79
CA ILE A 175 -0.80 10.39 -12.56
C ILE A 175 -1.57 9.06 -12.69
N TRP A 176 -1.40 8.38 -13.84
CA TRP A 176 -2.04 7.10 -14.15
C TRP A 176 -1.00 6.13 -14.67
N PHE A 177 -1.04 4.90 -14.19
CA PHE A 177 -0.20 3.82 -14.70
C PHE A 177 -1.06 2.78 -15.41
N ASP A 178 -0.60 2.37 -16.60
CA ASP A 178 -1.23 1.29 -17.35
C ASP A 178 -1.02 -0.04 -16.64
N ILE A 179 -2.12 -0.74 -16.39
CA ILE A 179 -2.15 -2.07 -15.81
C ILE A 179 -2.83 -3.09 -16.73
N GLY A 180 -2.98 -2.78 -18.02
CA GLY A 180 -3.68 -3.64 -18.98
C GLY A 180 -3.12 -5.06 -19.03
N THR A 181 -1.81 -5.23 -18.90
CA THR A 181 -1.15 -6.54 -18.85
C THR A 181 -1.18 -7.20 -17.47
N THR A 182 -1.42 -6.45 -16.41
CA THR A 182 -1.32 -6.92 -15.02
C THR A 182 -2.64 -6.91 -14.23
N VAL A 183 -3.75 -6.49 -14.86
CA VAL A 183 -5.06 -6.46 -14.21
C VAL A 183 -5.49 -7.85 -13.72
N ASP A 184 -5.12 -8.91 -14.41
CA ASP A 184 -5.44 -10.27 -13.99
C ASP A 184 -4.62 -10.72 -12.78
N ARG A 185 -3.38 -10.26 -12.66
CA ARG A 185 -2.56 -10.47 -11.47
C ARG A 185 -3.12 -9.72 -10.26
N LYS A 186 -3.57 -8.47 -10.45
CA LYS A 186 -4.31 -7.71 -9.42
C LYS A 186 -5.55 -8.49 -8.95
N ILE A 187 -6.34 -9.04 -9.88
CA ILE A 187 -7.53 -9.83 -9.54
C ILE A 187 -7.14 -11.11 -8.78
N ALA A 188 -6.04 -11.75 -9.16
CA ALA A 188 -5.54 -12.95 -8.46
C ALA A 188 -5.12 -12.60 -7.02
N ALA A 189 -4.40 -11.48 -6.83
CA ALA A 189 -4.04 -10.98 -5.51
C ALA A 189 -5.28 -10.72 -4.64
N LEU A 190 -6.25 -9.99 -5.17
CA LEU A 190 -7.51 -9.72 -4.46
C LEU A 190 -8.27 -11.00 -4.09
N ARG A 191 -8.27 -12.02 -4.96
CA ARG A 191 -8.91 -13.32 -4.69
C ARG A 191 -8.22 -14.13 -3.60
N ALA A 192 -6.97 -13.82 -3.26
CA ALA A 192 -6.28 -14.45 -2.13
C ALA A 192 -6.90 -14.05 -0.79
N HIS A 193 -7.55 -12.89 -0.69
CA HIS A 193 -8.28 -12.42 0.49
C HIS A 193 -9.65 -13.10 0.62
N LYS A 194 -9.65 -14.40 0.81
CA LYS A 194 -10.88 -15.23 0.84
C LYS A 194 -11.81 -14.85 1.97
N SER A 195 -11.25 -14.49 3.14
CA SER A 195 -12.02 -14.05 4.31
C SER A 195 -12.81 -12.77 4.05
N GLN A 196 -12.32 -11.90 3.15
CA GLN A 196 -12.93 -10.61 2.84
C GLN A 196 -13.76 -10.63 1.55
N LEU A 197 -13.33 -11.41 0.55
CA LEU A 197 -13.88 -11.36 -0.80
C LEU A 197 -14.45 -12.70 -1.26
N GLY A 198 -14.33 -13.74 -0.44
CA GLY A 198 -14.78 -15.08 -0.79
C GLY A 198 -16.22 -15.14 -1.27
N GLY A 199 -16.44 -15.79 -2.42
CA GLY A 199 -17.78 -16.04 -2.95
C GLY A 199 -18.48 -14.85 -3.64
N ARG A 200 -17.86 -13.68 -3.76
CA ARG A 200 -18.45 -12.51 -4.44
C ARG A 200 -18.52 -12.75 -5.97
N LYS A 201 -19.72 -13.09 -6.46
CA LYS A 201 -19.97 -13.23 -7.90
C LYS A 201 -19.75 -11.91 -8.65
N GLY A 202 -19.22 -11.98 -9.88
CA GLY A 202 -18.97 -10.80 -10.72
C GLY A 202 -17.85 -9.87 -10.23
N PHE A 203 -17.05 -10.32 -9.24
CA PHE A 203 -15.98 -9.49 -8.66
C PHE A 203 -14.90 -9.15 -9.69
N ALA A 204 -14.43 -10.15 -10.45
CA ALA A 204 -13.37 -9.95 -11.44
C ALA A 204 -13.80 -8.97 -12.55
N GLU A 205 -15.03 -9.15 -13.05
CA GLU A 205 -15.63 -8.29 -14.08
C GLU A 205 -15.72 -6.85 -13.58
N ARG A 206 -16.11 -6.64 -12.32
CA ARG A 206 -16.17 -5.32 -11.70
C ARG A 206 -14.80 -4.68 -11.58
N MET A 207 -13.76 -5.45 -11.20
CA MET A 207 -12.38 -4.95 -11.12
C MET A 207 -11.86 -4.54 -12.49
N ARG A 208 -12.09 -5.35 -13.54
CA ARG A 208 -11.72 -4.99 -14.91
C ARG A 208 -12.47 -3.75 -15.40
N TRP A 209 -13.75 -3.65 -15.08
CA TRP A 209 -14.55 -2.48 -15.43
C TRP A 209 -14.00 -1.21 -14.78
N TRP A 210 -13.66 -1.26 -13.48
CA TRP A 210 -13.06 -0.12 -12.78
C TRP A 210 -11.72 0.28 -13.37
N ALA A 211 -10.83 -0.67 -13.60
CA ALA A 211 -9.52 -0.40 -14.18
C ALA A 211 -9.65 0.20 -15.59
N LYS A 212 -10.53 -0.33 -16.43
CA LYS A 212 -10.84 0.21 -17.77
C LYS A 212 -11.39 1.63 -17.68
N ASN A 213 -12.33 1.87 -16.78
CA ASN A 213 -12.97 3.17 -16.60
C ASN A 213 -11.94 4.22 -16.12
N THR A 214 -11.06 3.84 -15.18
CA THR A 214 -9.96 4.70 -14.71
C THR A 214 -8.99 5.05 -15.85
N GLY A 215 -8.71 4.10 -16.76
CA GLY A 215 -7.82 4.32 -17.90
C GLY A 215 -8.45 5.14 -19.05
N SER A 216 -9.77 5.15 -19.14
CA SER A 216 -10.49 5.68 -20.32
C SER A 216 -10.14 7.14 -20.66
N THR A 217 -10.04 8.01 -19.66
CA THR A 217 -9.69 9.44 -19.83
C THR A 217 -8.31 9.63 -20.46
N TRP A 218 -7.39 8.69 -20.25
CA TRP A 218 -6.01 8.75 -20.74
C TRP A 218 -5.74 7.78 -21.89
N LYS A 219 -6.80 7.19 -22.46
CA LYS A 219 -6.72 6.21 -23.56
C LYS A 219 -5.85 4.99 -23.21
N LEU A 220 -5.80 4.63 -21.92
CA LEU A 220 -5.15 3.41 -21.43
C LEU A 220 -6.15 2.26 -21.41
N PRO A 221 -5.74 1.03 -21.75
CA PRO A 221 -6.64 -0.13 -21.76
C PRO A 221 -7.20 -0.44 -20.36
N ALA A 222 -6.39 -0.26 -19.34
CA ALA A 222 -6.76 -0.33 -17.93
C ALA A 222 -5.73 0.45 -17.11
N ALA A 223 -6.15 1.15 -16.05
CA ALA A 223 -5.22 1.93 -15.24
C ALA A 223 -5.54 1.91 -13.75
N GLU A 224 -4.51 2.20 -12.96
CA GLU A 224 -4.60 2.69 -11.61
C GLU A 224 -4.20 4.17 -11.57
N ALA A 225 -4.85 4.95 -10.70
CA ALA A 225 -4.68 6.39 -10.61
C ALA A 225 -4.23 6.80 -9.21
N PHE A 226 -3.31 7.77 -9.15
CA PHE A 226 -2.69 8.20 -7.91
C PHE A 226 -2.57 9.72 -7.83
N ARG A 227 -2.52 10.23 -6.60
CA ARG A 227 -1.95 11.54 -6.36
C ARG A 227 -0.43 11.37 -6.19
N TYR A 228 0.31 11.83 -7.16
CA TYR A 228 1.77 11.87 -7.17
C TYR A 228 2.27 13.12 -6.46
N ILE A 229 3.24 12.95 -5.57
CA ILE A 229 3.96 14.02 -4.88
C ILE A 229 5.45 13.76 -5.04
N GLU A 230 6.15 14.70 -5.66
CA GLU A 230 7.61 14.72 -5.72
C GLU A 230 8.15 15.48 -4.52
N LEU A 231 9.11 14.86 -3.83
CA LEU A 231 9.71 15.42 -2.63
C LEU A 231 11.08 16.03 -2.97
N ALA A 232 11.19 17.33 -2.76
CA ALA A 232 12.42 18.09 -3.00
C ALA A 232 13.58 17.69 -2.07
#